data_ee0106b95f23571cb106309c98f3ed26
#
_entry.id   ee0106b95f23571cb106309c98f3ed26
#
_cell.length_a   1.000
_cell.length_b   1.000
_cell.length_c   1.000
_cell.angle_alpha   90.00
_cell.angle_beta   90.00
_cell.angle_gamma   90.00
#
_symmetry.space_group_name_H-M   'P 1'
#
loop_
_entity.id
_entity.type
_entity.pdbx_description
1 polymer ?
#
loop_
_entity_poly.entity_id
_entity_poly.type
_entity_poly.pdbx_seq_one_letter_code
_entity_poly.pdbx_strand_id
1 'polypeptide(L)'
;MKKKPVVMFVSLVVAVAGSGAWFLSRPLPADANAGHVAPVALVSTAVVEDRSLASTVEAFGVVAPSAAGEQAMVAPFDGVIARVLATPGTQVAAGAALIELTPSADAKLLLDSARGALTLATRALANARERYDLKLTGDTEWTAAQQVEQDARLKVASLEARGLGGDGRINAPVAGVVGRVDAYAGVQVATGALLVVVVASSGLEAKLGVESAVAGAVKVGQSVTLVSLGRPLLKTVTGRVTSVGVSIDAPSGEVVVRAALPDDAEFFGGEHLRGRIVIARHTALAVLQDAVLPDGKAQVLFTVHEGKAVRHEVMVGIVDGDHVEVSGTGVAAGDVVVTQGNHELSDGLAVRTGPEATP
;
A
#
# COMPACT_ATOMS: atom_id res chain seq x y z
N MET A 1 -57.30 -30.39 28.38
CA MET A 1 -58.25 -30.68 29.53
C MET A 1 -58.39 -29.39 30.36
N LYS A 2 -59.67 -29.04 30.63
CA LYS A 2 -60.24 -28.16 31.71
C LYS A 2 -59.96 -26.67 31.47
N LYS A 3 -60.87 -25.86 31.02
CA LYS A 3 -62.24 -25.44 31.42
C LYS A 3 -62.20 -24.07 32.04
N LYS A 4 -63.01 -23.19 31.39
CA LYS A 4 -63.47 -21.85 31.82
C LYS A 4 -64.05 -21.81 33.22
N PRO A 5 -64.36 -20.65 33.83
CA PRO A 5 -65.65 -20.05 33.53
C PRO A 5 -65.70 -18.49 33.42
N VAL A 6 -66.72 -18.10 32.73
CA VAL A 6 -67.47 -16.87 32.61
C VAL A 6 -68.14 -16.48 33.96
N VAL A 7 -68.16 -15.18 34.29
CA VAL A 7 -69.22 -14.59 35.16
C VAL A 7 -69.62 -13.23 34.57
N MET A 8 -70.89 -13.13 34.36
CA MET A 8 -71.77 -12.07 33.89
C MET A 8 -72.52 -11.51 35.10
N PHE A 9 -72.67 -10.16 35.22
CA PHE A 9 -73.75 -9.50 35.98
C PHE A 9 -73.86 -8.03 35.47
N VAL A 10 -74.87 -7.70 34.71
CA VAL A 10 -76.22 -7.25 34.94
C VAL A 10 -76.38 -5.87 35.57
N SER A 11 -76.78 -4.96 34.74
CA SER A 11 -77.65 -3.79 34.81
C SER A 11 -78.06 -3.20 36.15
N LEU A 12 -78.00 -1.83 36.26
CA LEU A 12 -79.06 -1.07 36.87
C LEU A 12 -79.21 0.32 36.21
N VAL A 13 -80.41 0.57 35.64
CA VAL A 13 -80.94 1.82 35.13
C VAL A 13 -81.54 2.59 36.32
N VAL A 14 -81.24 3.84 36.54
CA VAL A 14 -82.14 4.79 37.22
C VAL A 14 -82.15 6.12 36.49
N ALA A 15 -83.31 6.43 35.92
CA ALA A 15 -83.68 7.73 35.39
C ALA A 15 -84.20 8.65 36.51
N VAL A 16 -83.69 9.86 36.58
CA VAL A 16 -84.40 10.96 37.27
C VAL A 16 -84.40 12.15 36.35
N ALA A 17 -85.62 12.54 35.97
CA ALA A 17 -85.94 13.76 35.26
C ALA A 17 -86.00 14.94 36.22
N GLY A 18 -85.63 16.10 35.73
CA GLY A 18 -85.91 17.36 36.49
C GLY A 18 -85.21 18.59 35.99
N SER A 19 -85.84 19.26 34.97
CA SER A 19 -86.01 20.70 34.82
C SER A 19 -84.97 21.66 35.37
N GLY A 20 -84.43 22.52 34.54
CA GLY A 20 -83.88 23.80 35.00
C GLY A 20 -82.95 24.55 34.05
N ALA A 21 -83.52 25.54 33.38
CA ALA A 21 -82.90 26.79 32.96
C ALA A 21 -81.93 26.84 31.80
N TRP A 22 -82.42 27.13 30.70
CA TRP A 22 -82.26 28.15 29.70
C TRP A 22 -81.41 29.34 30.24
N PHE A 23 -80.10 29.30 30.00
CA PHE A 23 -79.27 30.47 30.14
C PHE A 23 -78.08 30.46 29.16
N LEU A 24 -78.21 31.34 28.14
CA LEU A 24 -77.11 31.94 27.39
C LEU A 24 -76.22 31.04 26.53
N SER A 25 -76.69 30.74 25.35
CA SER A 25 -75.87 30.59 24.13
C SER A 25 -75.33 31.97 23.74
N ARG A 26 -74.16 32.33 24.20
CA ARG A 26 -73.34 33.32 23.52
C ARG A 26 -72.33 32.53 22.64
N PRO A 27 -72.30 32.69 21.33
CA PRO A 27 -71.20 32.28 20.54
C PRO A 27 -70.00 33.17 20.94
N LEU A 28 -68.96 32.55 21.49
CA LEU A 28 -67.66 33.18 21.55
C LEU A 28 -67.22 33.50 20.11
N PRO A 29 -66.70 34.70 19.88
CA PRO A 29 -66.09 34.96 18.56
C PRO A 29 -64.96 33.96 18.38
N ALA A 30 -65.05 33.15 17.33
CA ALA A 30 -63.91 32.43 16.83
C ALA A 30 -62.86 33.47 16.47
N ASP A 31 -61.81 33.54 17.29
CA ASP A 31 -60.58 34.19 16.86
C ASP A 31 -60.06 33.48 15.58
N ALA A 32 -60.59 33.88 14.47
CA ALA A 32 -60.12 33.53 13.15
C ALA A 32 -58.83 34.31 12.85
N ASN A 33 -57.85 34.21 13.71
CA ASN A 33 -56.50 34.66 13.39
C ASN A 33 -55.45 34.01 14.31
N ALA A 34 -55.56 32.70 14.60
CA ALA A 34 -54.39 31.93 14.88
C ALA A 34 -53.58 31.89 13.58
N GLY A 35 -52.72 32.86 13.41
CA GLY A 35 -51.74 32.83 12.34
C GLY A 35 -51.07 31.46 12.41
N HIS A 36 -51.30 30.66 11.40
CA HIS A 36 -50.49 29.48 11.17
C HIS A 36 -49.06 29.98 11.00
N VAL A 37 -48.30 29.98 12.11
CA VAL A 37 -46.87 30.12 12.02
C VAL A 37 -46.43 28.85 11.25
N ALA A 38 -46.18 29.03 9.97
CA ALA A 38 -45.68 27.94 9.18
C ALA A 38 -44.45 27.33 9.93
N PRO A 39 -44.40 26.02 10.11
CA PRO A 39 -43.30 25.41 10.81
C PRO A 39 -41.98 25.81 10.11
N VAL A 40 -41.04 26.36 10.89
CA VAL A 40 -39.72 26.77 10.42
C VAL A 40 -38.75 25.76 10.94
N ALA A 41 -38.12 25.00 10.07
CA ALA A 41 -37.10 24.03 10.44
C ALA A 41 -35.76 24.74 10.73
N LEU A 42 -35.10 24.37 11.82
CA LEU A 42 -33.75 24.81 12.10
C LEU A 42 -32.76 23.84 11.43
N VAL A 43 -31.88 24.37 10.59
CA VAL A 43 -30.99 23.55 9.79
C VAL A 43 -29.55 24.03 9.84
N SER A 44 -28.59 23.10 9.70
CA SER A 44 -27.19 23.42 9.40
C SER A 44 -26.98 23.31 7.90
N THR A 45 -26.10 24.12 7.35
CA THR A 45 -25.87 24.21 5.92
C THR A 45 -24.38 24.13 5.57
N ALA A 46 -24.08 23.69 4.36
CA ALA A 46 -22.76 23.76 3.74
C ALA A 46 -22.89 24.28 2.31
N VAL A 47 -21.76 24.63 1.69
CA VAL A 47 -21.74 25.13 0.31
C VAL A 47 -21.40 23.99 -0.63
N VAL A 48 -22.03 23.96 -1.80
CA VAL A 48 -21.66 23.07 -2.92
C VAL A 48 -20.37 23.60 -3.56
N GLU A 49 -19.35 22.80 -3.62
CA GLU A 49 -18.04 23.19 -4.16
C GLU A 49 -17.66 22.37 -5.39
N ASP A 50 -16.97 23.01 -6.34
CA ASP A 50 -16.19 22.30 -7.34
C ASP A 50 -14.95 21.74 -6.68
N ARG A 51 -14.89 20.42 -6.51
CA ARG A 51 -13.79 19.75 -5.79
C ARG A 51 -13.19 18.66 -6.65
N SER A 52 -11.84 18.53 -6.55
CA SER A 52 -11.16 17.38 -7.13
C SER A 52 -11.36 16.16 -6.24
N LEU A 53 -12.18 15.21 -6.69
CA LEU A 53 -12.49 13.97 -5.98
C LEU A 53 -11.66 12.82 -6.53
N ALA A 54 -11.21 11.95 -5.62
CA ALA A 54 -10.42 10.78 -5.94
C ALA A 54 -11.24 9.50 -5.76
N SER A 55 -11.38 8.72 -6.83
CA SER A 55 -11.85 7.34 -6.73
C SER A 55 -10.70 6.48 -6.24
N THR A 56 -10.93 5.73 -5.17
CA THR A 56 -9.88 4.92 -4.54
C THR A 56 -10.29 3.47 -4.41
N VAL A 57 -9.30 2.58 -4.46
CA VAL A 57 -9.46 1.16 -4.15
C VAL A 57 -8.69 0.85 -2.87
N GLU A 58 -9.36 0.24 -1.91
CA GLU A 58 -8.69 -0.29 -0.72
C GLU A 58 -8.03 -1.63 -1.04
N ALA A 59 -6.84 -1.82 -0.49
CA ALA A 59 -6.05 -3.03 -0.63
C ALA A 59 -5.33 -3.32 0.69
N PHE A 60 -5.19 -4.58 1.03
CA PHE A 60 -4.47 -5.02 2.21
C PHE A 60 -3.25 -5.81 1.81
N GLY A 61 -2.22 -5.77 2.64
CA GLY A 61 -1.01 -6.51 2.32
C GLY A 61 0.08 -6.38 3.37
N VAL A 62 1.30 -6.60 2.92
CA VAL A 62 2.48 -6.60 3.80
C VAL A 62 3.64 -5.85 3.16
N VAL A 63 4.52 -5.34 3.99
CA VAL A 63 5.82 -4.86 3.55
C VAL A 63 6.70 -6.06 3.23
N ALA A 64 7.23 -6.11 2.02
CA ALA A 64 8.11 -7.17 1.56
C ALA A 64 9.39 -6.58 0.96
N PRO A 65 10.48 -7.34 0.92
CA PRO A 65 11.63 -6.95 0.12
C PRO A 65 11.24 -6.87 -1.35
N SER A 66 11.72 -5.84 -2.06
CA SER A 66 11.60 -5.77 -3.50
C SER A 66 12.48 -6.86 -4.15
N ALA A 67 12.23 -7.17 -5.41
CA ALA A 67 13.06 -8.14 -6.15
C ALA A 67 14.55 -7.74 -6.21
N ALA A 68 14.85 -6.45 -6.16
CA ALA A 68 16.23 -5.93 -6.07
C ALA A 68 16.70 -5.76 -4.61
N GLY A 69 15.81 -5.88 -3.65
CA GLY A 69 16.09 -5.64 -2.22
C GLY A 69 16.72 -6.83 -1.51
N GLU A 70 16.55 -8.05 -2.01
CA GLU A 70 17.22 -9.23 -1.46
C GLU A 70 18.52 -9.51 -2.20
N GLN A 71 19.62 -9.48 -1.47
CA GLN A 71 20.94 -9.83 -1.99
C GLN A 71 21.42 -11.13 -1.34
N ALA A 72 21.50 -12.18 -2.17
CA ALA A 72 21.99 -13.46 -1.73
C ALA A 72 23.49 -13.57 -1.96
N MET A 73 24.28 -13.77 -0.91
CA MET A 73 25.68 -14.04 -0.97
C MET A 73 25.93 -15.54 -0.98
N VAL A 74 26.65 -15.98 -2.01
CA VAL A 74 26.99 -17.40 -2.20
C VAL A 74 28.51 -17.61 -2.05
N ALA A 75 28.94 -18.83 -1.75
CA ALA A 75 30.34 -19.20 -1.70
C ALA A 75 30.97 -19.10 -3.11
N PRO A 76 32.02 -18.27 -3.30
CA PRO A 76 32.64 -18.08 -4.61
C PRO A 76 33.60 -19.22 -4.99
N PHE A 77 34.01 -20.02 -4.03
CA PHE A 77 34.88 -21.19 -4.17
C PHE A 77 34.61 -22.23 -3.07
N ASP A 78 35.09 -23.45 -3.27
CA ASP A 78 34.99 -24.52 -2.29
C ASP A 78 35.90 -24.21 -1.08
N GLY A 79 35.33 -24.21 0.12
CA GLY A 79 36.09 -23.82 1.31
C GLY A 79 35.45 -24.22 2.62
N VAL A 80 36.08 -23.81 3.70
CA VAL A 80 35.58 -23.97 5.07
C VAL A 80 35.27 -22.59 5.63
N ILE A 81 34.12 -22.44 6.26
CA ILE A 81 33.74 -21.21 6.94
C ILE A 81 34.61 -21.05 8.19
N ALA A 82 35.53 -20.10 8.16
CA ALA A 82 36.39 -19.81 9.27
C ALA A 82 35.66 -19.07 10.40
N ARG A 83 34.90 -18.04 10.04
CA ARG A 83 34.11 -17.26 10.99
C ARG A 83 32.83 -16.73 10.31
N VAL A 84 31.78 -16.62 11.11
CA VAL A 84 30.52 -15.93 10.75
C VAL A 84 30.47 -14.66 11.58
N LEU A 85 30.47 -13.51 10.91
CA LEU A 85 30.43 -12.18 11.53
C LEU A 85 29.02 -11.60 11.47
N ALA A 86 28.20 -12.06 10.49
CA ALA A 86 26.83 -11.65 10.30
C ALA A 86 25.90 -12.32 11.32
N THR A 87 25.04 -11.54 11.96
CA THR A 87 23.98 -12.04 12.84
C THR A 87 22.64 -11.65 12.25
N PRO A 88 21.66 -12.57 12.13
CA PRO A 88 20.31 -12.21 11.65
C PRO A 88 19.71 -11.03 12.42
N GLY A 89 19.10 -10.08 11.71
CA GLY A 89 18.53 -8.88 12.31
C GLY A 89 19.52 -7.72 12.53
N THR A 90 20.82 -7.91 12.31
CA THR A 90 21.80 -6.80 12.44
C THR A 90 21.85 -5.94 11.19
N GLN A 91 22.02 -4.64 11.41
CA GLN A 91 22.23 -3.67 10.34
C GLN A 91 23.68 -3.69 9.89
N VAL A 92 23.92 -3.73 8.58
CA VAL A 92 25.26 -3.76 7.98
C VAL A 92 25.40 -2.64 6.94
N ALA A 93 26.58 -2.05 6.88
CA ALA A 93 26.95 -1.10 5.84
C ALA A 93 27.40 -1.84 4.56
N ALA A 94 27.32 -1.18 3.41
CA ALA A 94 27.95 -1.68 2.19
C ALA A 94 29.45 -1.89 2.40
N GLY A 95 29.98 -3.03 1.97
CA GLY A 95 31.37 -3.43 2.17
C GLY A 95 31.68 -4.07 3.53
N ALA A 96 30.72 -4.14 4.48
CA ALA A 96 30.94 -4.80 5.76
C ALA A 96 31.20 -6.31 5.58
N ALA A 97 32.20 -6.85 6.27
CA ALA A 97 32.50 -8.28 6.23
C ALA A 97 31.41 -9.09 6.94
N LEU A 98 30.85 -10.08 6.26
CA LEU A 98 29.78 -10.93 6.77
C LEU A 98 30.29 -12.32 7.17
N ILE A 99 31.17 -12.89 6.35
CA ILE A 99 31.73 -14.24 6.53
C ILE A 99 33.21 -14.23 6.14
N GLU A 100 33.99 -15.01 6.83
CA GLU A 100 35.36 -15.33 6.43
C GLU A 100 35.41 -16.81 6.00
N LEU A 101 35.79 -17.01 4.73
CA LEU A 101 35.86 -18.31 4.06
C LEU A 101 37.34 -18.64 3.78
N THR A 102 37.79 -19.79 4.20
CA THR A 102 39.14 -20.31 3.88
C THR A 102 39.02 -21.27 2.71
N PRO A 103 39.79 -21.11 1.62
CA PRO A 103 39.75 -22.04 0.50
C PRO A 103 40.10 -23.47 0.96
N SER A 104 39.40 -24.45 0.35
CA SER A 104 39.72 -25.86 0.53
C SER A 104 41.15 -26.17 0.03
N ALA A 105 41.69 -27.31 0.45
CA ALA A 105 43.00 -27.76 -0.03
C ALA A 105 43.05 -27.88 -1.55
N ASP A 106 41.95 -28.40 -2.17
CA ASP A 106 41.86 -28.57 -3.62
C ASP A 106 41.75 -27.20 -4.34
N ALA A 107 40.94 -26.25 -3.81
CA ALA A 107 40.84 -24.90 -4.37
C ALA A 107 42.17 -24.16 -4.31
N LYS A 108 42.93 -24.33 -3.21
CA LYS A 108 44.27 -23.78 -3.06
C LYS A 108 45.27 -24.39 -4.02
N LEU A 109 45.27 -25.75 -4.16
CA LEU A 109 46.09 -26.44 -5.12
C LEU A 109 45.83 -26.02 -6.56
N LEU A 110 44.55 -25.79 -6.92
CA LEU A 110 44.14 -25.28 -8.23
C LEU A 110 44.76 -23.91 -8.54
N LEU A 111 44.76 -22.99 -7.59
CA LEU A 111 45.37 -21.68 -7.76
C LEU A 111 46.89 -21.77 -7.86
N ASP A 112 47.52 -22.55 -6.96
CA ASP A 112 48.97 -22.73 -6.95
C ASP A 112 49.48 -23.36 -8.22
N SER A 113 48.76 -24.37 -8.77
CA SER A 113 49.09 -25.01 -10.07
C SER A 113 48.93 -24.03 -11.25
N ALA A 114 47.87 -23.18 -11.24
CA ALA A 114 47.69 -22.15 -12.26
C ALA A 114 48.80 -21.09 -12.22
N ARG A 115 49.19 -20.65 -11.05
CA ARG A 115 50.35 -19.72 -10.87
C ARG A 115 51.69 -20.34 -11.30
N GLY A 116 51.90 -21.64 -11.02
CA GLY A 116 53.04 -22.36 -11.50
C GLY A 116 53.07 -22.45 -13.03
N ALA A 117 51.95 -22.77 -13.63
CA ALA A 117 51.81 -22.79 -15.11
C ALA A 117 52.09 -21.40 -15.73
N LEU A 118 51.57 -20.33 -15.16
CA LEU A 118 51.85 -18.95 -15.62
C LEU A 118 53.33 -18.65 -15.53
N THR A 119 54.00 -19.01 -14.43
CA THR A 119 55.45 -18.78 -14.24
C THR A 119 56.26 -19.49 -15.31
N LEU A 120 55.91 -20.74 -15.64
CA LEU A 120 56.54 -21.51 -16.72
C LEU A 120 56.30 -20.91 -18.11
N ALA A 121 55.04 -20.53 -18.37
CA ALA A 121 54.65 -19.90 -19.66
C ALA A 121 55.37 -18.55 -19.88
N THR A 122 55.49 -17.73 -18.82
CA THR A 122 56.19 -16.44 -18.89
C THR A 122 57.67 -16.63 -19.17
N ARG A 123 58.32 -17.65 -18.58
CA ARG A 123 59.74 -18.00 -18.87
C ARG A 123 59.88 -18.51 -20.31
N ALA A 124 58.97 -19.36 -20.77
CA ALA A 124 58.96 -19.89 -22.16
C ALA A 124 58.81 -18.75 -23.17
N LEU A 125 57.92 -17.79 -22.90
CA LEU A 125 57.72 -16.60 -23.76
C LEU A 125 59.01 -15.74 -23.78
N ALA A 126 59.66 -15.54 -22.65
CA ALA A 126 60.90 -14.77 -22.60
C ALA A 126 62.01 -15.41 -23.44
N ASN A 127 62.15 -16.75 -23.33
CA ASN A 127 63.14 -17.51 -24.11
C ASN A 127 62.80 -17.52 -25.62
N ALA A 128 61.49 -17.66 -25.98
CA ALA A 128 61.03 -17.60 -27.38
C ALA A 128 61.31 -16.21 -27.97
N ARG A 129 61.11 -15.14 -27.20
CA ARG A 129 61.41 -13.79 -27.61
C ARG A 129 62.89 -13.55 -27.87
N GLU A 130 63.77 -13.99 -26.96
CA GLU A 130 65.22 -13.89 -27.10
C GLU A 130 65.69 -14.61 -28.38
N ARG A 131 65.20 -15.84 -28.64
CA ARG A 131 65.49 -16.62 -29.85
C ARG A 131 64.97 -15.92 -31.12
N TYR A 132 63.82 -15.32 -31.05
CA TYR A 132 63.23 -14.56 -32.15
C TYR A 132 64.08 -13.30 -32.50
N ASP A 133 64.47 -12.54 -31.46
CA ASP A 133 65.30 -11.36 -31.60
C ASP A 133 66.67 -11.70 -32.19
N LEU A 134 67.22 -12.86 -31.84
CA LEU A 134 68.45 -13.41 -32.43
C LEU A 134 68.27 -14.07 -33.79
N LYS A 135 67.03 -14.06 -34.36
CA LYS A 135 66.67 -14.67 -35.66
C LYS A 135 66.90 -16.19 -35.70
N LEU A 136 66.86 -16.85 -34.54
CA LEU A 136 67.03 -18.32 -34.42
C LEU A 136 65.69 -19.08 -34.55
N THR A 137 64.57 -18.35 -34.51
CA THR A 137 63.21 -18.93 -34.65
C THR A 137 62.30 -17.98 -35.42
N GLY A 138 61.20 -18.47 -36.01
CA GLY A 138 60.21 -17.69 -36.73
C GLY A 138 59.07 -17.15 -35.83
N ASP A 139 58.19 -16.33 -36.42
CA ASP A 139 57.01 -15.70 -35.75
C ASP A 139 56.08 -16.73 -35.08
N THR A 140 56.00 -17.94 -35.66
CA THR A 140 55.08 -18.98 -35.19
C THR A 140 55.40 -19.47 -33.80
N GLU A 141 56.70 -19.67 -33.47
CA GLU A 141 57.11 -20.14 -32.14
C GLU A 141 56.88 -19.04 -31.08
N TRP A 142 57.21 -17.80 -31.42
CA TRP A 142 56.99 -16.68 -30.51
C TRP A 142 55.50 -16.45 -30.27
N THR A 143 54.64 -16.40 -31.32
CA THR A 143 53.19 -16.22 -31.20
C THR A 143 52.53 -17.39 -30.42
N ALA A 144 53.00 -18.63 -30.61
CA ALA A 144 52.52 -19.76 -29.82
C ALA A 144 52.86 -19.60 -28.30
N ALA A 145 54.09 -19.19 -28.01
CA ALA A 145 54.47 -18.96 -26.61
C ALA A 145 53.69 -17.78 -25.96
N GLN A 146 53.41 -16.74 -26.75
CA GLN A 146 52.58 -15.62 -26.31
C GLN A 146 51.14 -16.08 -26.01
N GLN A 147 50.55 -16.94 -26.85
CA GLN A 147 49.20 -17.47 -26.62
C GLN A 147 49.16 -18.32 -25.34
N VAL A 148 50.14 -19.20 -25.10
CA VAL A 148 50.22 -20.04 -23.92
C VAL A 148 50.35 -19.18 -22.62
N GLU A 149 51.15 -18.12 -22.66
CA GLU A 149 51.28 -17.20 -21.51
C GLU A 149 49.98 -16.45 -21.24
N GLN A 150 49.31 -15.95 -22.29
CA GLN A 150 48.04 -15.27 -22.17
C GLN A 150 46.96 -16.16 -21.59
N ASP A 151 46.86 -17.41 -22.05
CA ASP A 151 45.88 -18.39 -21.53
C ASP A 151 46.13 -18.72 -20.05
N ALA A 152 47.42 -18.92 -19.68
CA ALA A 152 47.82 -19.14 -18.28
C ALA A 152 47.50 -17.91 -17.39
N ARG A 153 47.74 -16.70 -17.90
CA ARG A 153 47.43 -15.45 -17.21
C ARG A 153 45.91 -15.30 -16.99
N LEU A 154 45.09 -15.55 -18.05
CA LEU A 154 43.63 -15.50 -17.94
C LEU A 154 43.12 -16.52 -16.92
N LYS A 155 43.72 -17.71 -16.86
CA LYS A 155 43.35 -18.73 -15.88
C LYS A 155 43.59 -18.27 -14.44
N VAL A 156 44.77 -17.70 -14.13
CA VAL A 156 45.07 -17.14 -12.80
C VAL A 156 44.10 -16.01 -12.48
N ALA A 157 43.93 -15.05 -13.40
CA ALA A 157 43.02 -13.92 -13.22
C ALA A 157 41.57 -14.36 -12.95
N SER A 158 41.09 -15.39 -13.63
CA SER A 158 39.76 -15.96 -13.40
C SER A 158 39.61 -16.56 -11.99
N LEU A 159 40.62 -17.24 -11.49
CA LEU A 159 40.61 -17.83 -10.14
C LEU A 159 40.67 -16.74 -9.06
N GLU A 160 41.51 -15.72 -9.28
CA GLU A 160 41.63 -14.56 -8.36
C GLU A 160 40.38 -13.69 -8.35
N ALA A 161 39.74 -13.47 -9.51
CA ALA A 161 38.45 -12.76 -9.62
C ALA A 161 37.32 -13.48 -8.84
N ARG A 162 37.40 -14.80 -8.72
CA ARG A 162 36.52 -15.60 -7.86
C ARG A 162 36.86 -15.52 -6.38
N GLY A 163 37.87 -14.74 -5.99
CA GLY A 163 38.28 -14.53 -4.60
C GLY A 163 39.34 -15.51 -4.08
N LEU A 164 39.81 -16.46 -4.92
CA LEU A 164 40.92 -17.32 -4.54
C LEU A 164 42.24 -16.51 -4.45
N GLY A 165 42.94 -16.61 -3.35
CA GLY A 165 44.17 -15.84 -3.12
C GLY A 165 43.95 -14.46 -2.50
N GLY A 166 42.70 -14.06 -2.25
CA GLY A 166 42.32 -12.90 -1.46
C GLY A 166 42.25 -13.23 0.06
N ASP A 167 41.64 -12.31 0.81
CA ASP A 167 41.48 -12.45 2.27
C ASP A 167 40.31 -13.40 2.67
N GLY A 168 39.60 -13.97 1.67
CA GLY A 168 38.50 -14.89 1.87
C GLY A 168 37.26 -14.25 2.50
N ARG A 169 37.15 -12.92 2.51
CA ARG A 169 36.01 -12.21 3.09
C ARG A 169 34.88 -12.09 2.08
N ILE A 170 33.68 -12.40 2.54
CA ILE A 170 32.45 -12.15 1.84
C ILE A 170 31.80 -10.93 2.45
N ASN A 171 31.72 -9.86 1.66
CA ASN A 171 31.26 -8.56 2.12
C ASN A 171 29.83 -8.28 1.64
N ALA A 172 29.09 -7.45 2.40
CA ALA A 172 27.77 -6.96 2.00
C ALA A 172 27.87 -6.09 0.74
N PRO A 173 27.17 -6.38 -0.34
CA PRO A 173 27.20 -5.56 -1.56
C PRO A 173 26.48 -4.22 -1.38
N VAL A 174 25.49 -4.17 -0.47
CA VAL A 174 24.65 -3.01 -0.16
C VAL A 174 24.49 -2.85 1.35
N ALA A 175 24.16 -1.62 1.77
CA ALA A 175 23.73 -1.37 3.14
C ALA A 175 22.34 -1.96 3.37
N GLY A 176 22.11 -2.62 4.51
CA GLY A 176 20.85 -3.29 4.76
C GLY A 176 20.83 -4.02 6.10
N VAL A 177 19.87 -4.93 6.24
CA VAL A 177 19.71 -5.79 7.41
C VAL A 177 19.99 -7.24 7.00
N VAL A 178 20.74 -7.96 7.82
CA VAL A 178 20.96 -9.41 7.62
C VAL A 178 19.65 -10.14 7.86
N GLY A 179 19.06 -10.68 6.78
CA GLY A 179 17.79 -11.40 6.85
C GLY A 179 17.98 -12.84 7.35
N ARG A 180 18.87 -13.61 6.69
CA ARG A 180 19.12 -15.01 6.99
C ARG A 180 20.61 -15.33 6.88
N VAL A 181 21.09 -16.21 7.74
CA VAL A 181 22.43 -16.75 7.70
C VAL A 181 22.34 -18.27 7.69
N ASP A 182 22.78 -18.88 6.58
CA ASP A 182 22.81 -20.34 6.38
C ASP A 182 24.23 -20.91 6.54
N ALA A 183 25.14 -20.13 7.13
CA ALA A 183 26.54 -20.42 7.31
C ALA A 183 26.86 -20.72 8.77
N TYR A 184 27.65 -21.76 9.02
CA TYR A 184 28.14 -22.15 10.37
C TYR A 184 29.65 -22.29 10.36
N ALA A 185 30.32 -21.74 11.34
CA ALA A 185 31.78 -21.85 11.49
C ALA A 185 32.23 -23.33 11.55
N GLY A 186 33.28 -23.64 10.81
CA GLY A 186 33.84 -24.99 10.71
C GLY A 186 33.18 -25.89 9.66
N VAL A 187 32.07 -25.45 9.04
CA VAL A 187 31.38 -26.24 7.98
C VAL A 187 32.06 -26.02 6.64
N GLN A 188 32.26 -27.12 5.90
CA GLN A 188 32.73 -27.09 4.53
C GLN A 188 31.52 -26.73 3.59
N VAL A 189 31.78 -25.81 2.67
CA VAL A 189 30.79 -25.35 1.68
C VAL A 189 31.34 -25.49 0.27
N ALA A 190 30.46 -25.85 -0.64
CA ALA A 190 30.78 -25.90 -2.07
C ALA A 190 30.54 -24.53 -2.74
N THR A 191 31.22 -24.31 -3.85
CA THR A 191 30.98 -23.16 -4.73
C THR A 191 29.49 -23.02 -5.07
N GLY A 192 28.92 -21.81 -4.89
CA GLY A 192 27.51 -21.54 -5.16
C GLY A 192 26.58 -21.82 -3.96
N ALA A 193 27.08 -22.37 -2.84
CA ALA A 193 26.27 -22.55 -1.63
C ALA A 193 25.82 -21.20 -1.08
N LEU A 194 24.53 -21.05 -0.74
CA LEU A 194 23.98 -19.86 -0.11
C LEU A 194 24.54 -19.72 1.30
N LEU A 195 25.03 -18.55 1.64
CA LEU A 195 25.65 -18.27 2.92
C LEU A 195 24.88 -17.24 3.75
N VAL A 196 24.53 -16.11 3.14
CA VAL A 196 23.85 -15.01 3.81
C VAL A 196 22.89 -14.35 2.82
N VAL A 197 21.76 -13.89 3.32
CA VAL A 197 20.85 -13.00 2.60
C VAL A 197 20.82 -11.66 3.32
N VAL A 198 21.13 -10.57 2.62
CA VAL A 198 21.00 -9.20 3.11
C VAL A 198 19.81 -8.55 2.43
N VAL A 199 18.92 -7.96 3.22
CA VAL A 199 17.80 -7.15 2.74
C VAL A 199 18.24 -5.69 2.74
N ALA A 200 18.31 -5.08 1.57
CA ALA A 200 18.71 -3.67 1.43
C ALA A 200 17.74 -2.76 2.18
N SER A 201 18.25 -1.75 2.87
CA SER A 201 17.43 -0.79 3.62
C SER A 201 16.51 0.03 2.72
N SER A 202 16.91 0.28 1.47
CA SER A 202 16.13 0.99 0.44
C SER A 202 15.33 0.05 -0.46
N GLY A 203 15.25 -1.22 -0.14
CA GLY A 203 14.67 -2.25 -0.99
C GLY A 203 13.34 -2.81 -0.51
N LEU A 204 12.59 -2.07 0.31
CA LEU A 204 11.26 -2.51 0.74
C LEU A 204 10.18 -2.00 -0.22
N GLU A 205 9.15 -2.80 -0.42
CA GLU A 205 7.95 -2.46 -1.19
C GLU A 205 6.69 -2.90 -0.43
N ALA A 206 5.57 -2.24 -0.70
CA ALA A 206 4.27 -2.72 -0.27
C ALA A 206 3.75 -3.75 -1.27
N LYS A 207 3.51 -4.99 -0.83
CA LYS A 207 2.84 -6.04 -1.58
C LYS A 207 1.38 -6.08 -1.14
N LEU A 208 0.49 -5.58 -1.99
CA LEU A 208 -0.93 -5.40 -1.70
C LEU A 208 -1.78 -6.37 -2.51
N GLY A 209 -2.80 -6.95 -1.89
CA GLY A 209 -3.85 -7.70 -2.57
C GLY A 209 -4.99 -6.77 -2.96
N VAL A 210 -5.37 -6.79 -4.22
CA VAL A 210 -6.50 -6.05 -4.76
C VAL A 210 -7.52 -7.02 -5.30
N GLU A 211 -8.79 -6.81 -4.96
CA GLU A 211 -9.89 -7.63 -5.46
C GLU A 211 -9.88 -7.65 -7.01
N SER A 212 -10.04 -8.84 -7.60
CA SER A 212 -9.94 -9.05 -9.04
C SER A 212 -10.95 -8.22 -9.85
N ALA A 213 -12.13 -7.94 -9.28
CA ALA A 213 -13.18 -7.14 -9.91
C ALA A 213 -12.73 -5.70 -10.21
N VAL A 214 -11.89 -5.11 -9.35
CA VAL A 214 -11.43 -3.72 -9.46
C VAL A 214 -9.96 -3.60 -9.89
N ALA A 215 -9.23 -4.70 -9.92
CA ALA A 215 -7.81 -4.71 -10.28
C ALA A 215 -7.51 -4.15 -11.67
N GLY A 216 -8.46 -4.28 -12.62
CA GLY A 216 -8.33 -3.72 -13.97
C GLY A 216 -8.26 -2.18 -14.03
N ALA A 217 -8.72 -1.49 -12.98
CA ALA A 217 -8.63 -0.04 -12.85
C ALA A 217 -7.28 0.43 -12.28
N VAL A 218 -6.51 -0.48 -11.64
CA VAL A 218 -5.21 -0.16 -11.06
C VAL A 218 -4.13 -0.16 -12.14
N LYS A 219 -3.33 0.91 -12.20
CA LYS A 219 -2.27 1.11 -13.19
C LYS A 219 -0.95 1.48 -12.52
N VAL A 220 0.15 1.10 -13.17
CA VAL A 220 1.49 1.53 -12.76
C VAL A 220 1.57 3.06 -12.77
N GLY A 221 2.22 3.62 -11.76
CA GLY A 221 2.39 5.05 -11.56
C GLY A 221 1.32 5.72 -10.69
N GLN A 222 0.21 5.03 -10.39
CA GLN A 222 -0.81 5.56 -9.49
C GLN A 222 -0.27 5.74 -8.07
N SER A 223 -0.79 6.76 -7.38
CA SER A 223 -0.46 7.04 -5.99
C SER A 223 -1.19 6.07 -5.05
N VAL A 224 -0.49 5.59 -4.05
CA VAL A 224 -1.07 4.75 -3.00
C VAL A 224 -0.73 5.33 -1.63
N THR A 225 -1.73 5.50 -0.82
CA THR A 225 -1.60 5.92 0.58
C THR A 225 -1.54 4.69 1.46
N LEU A 226 -0.49 4.56 2.27
CA LEU A 226 -0.18 3.37 3.06
C LEU A 226 -0.23 3.69 4.55
N VAL A 227 -0.91 2.84 5.30
CA VAL A 227 -1.05 2.95 6.76
C VAL A 227 -0.71 1.61 7.39
N SER A 228 0.13 1.63 8.43
CA SER A 228 0.41 0.45 9.24
C SER A 228 -0.81 0.04 10.06
N LEU A 229 -1.16 -1.24 10.02
CA LEU A 229 -2.22 -1.79 10.86
C LEU A 229 -1.73 -2.12 12.28
N GLY A 230 -0.45 -2.44 12.41
CA GLY A 230 0.16 -2.75 13.71
C GLY A 230 0.61 -1.51 14.50
N ARG A 231 0.83 -0.39 13.82
CA ARG A 231 1.35 0.87 14.41
C ARG A 231 0.53 2.07 13.92
N PRO A 232 -0.71 2.24 14.38
CA PRO A 232 -1.64 3.26 13.84
C PRO A 232 -1.18 4.71 14.10
N LEU A 233 -0.23 4.93 15.03
CA LEU A 233 0.35 6.25 15.31
C LEU A 233 1.47 6.64 14.33
N LEU A 234 1.91 5.73 13.46
CA LEU A 234 2.84 6.08 12.39
C LEU A 234 2.17 7.01 11.37
N LYS A 235 2.97 7.92 10.84
CA LYS A 235 2.52 8.78 9.76
C LYS A 235 2.09 7.95 8.56
N THR A 236 1.04 8.38 7.92
CA THR A 236 0.62 7.88 6.61
C THR A 236 1.73 8.11 5.59
N VAL A 237 2.08 7.09 4.84
CA VAL A 237 3.13 7.15 3.82
C VAL A 237 2.50 7.09 2.44
N THR A 238 2.95 7.95 1.53
CA THR A 238 2.51 7.91 0.13
C THR A 238 3.56 7.22 -0.71
N GLY A 239 3.18 6.09 -1.29
CA GLY A 239 3.96 5.33 -2.25
C GLY A 239 3.43 5.48 -3.68
N ARG A 240 4.02 4.70 -4.59
CA ARG A 240 3.63 4.67 -6.00
C ARG A 240 3.57 3.24 -6.50
N VAL A 241 2.50 2.87 -7.21
CA VAL A 241 2.36 1.55 -7.83
C VAL A 241 3.48 1.33 -8.86
N THR A 242 4.26 0.27 -8.69
CA THR A 242 5.38 -0.11 -9.56
C THR A 242 5.02 -1.27 -10.47
N SER A 243 4.15 -2.18 -10.02
CA SER A 243 3.68 -3.28 -10.86
C SER A 243 2.29 -3.74 -10.43
N VAL A 244 1.54 -4.25 -11.41
CA VAL A 244 0.24 -4.91 -11.21
C VAL A 244 0.36 -6.32 -11.73
N GLY A 245 0.01 -7.30 -10.92
CA GLY A 245 0.05 -8.71 -11.29
C GLY A 245 -0.88 -9.02 -12.47
N VAL A 246 -0.49 -9.96 -13.29
CA VAL A 246 -1.28 -10.44 -14.44
C VAL A 246 -2.08 -11.70 -14.13
N SER A 247 -1.95 -12.22 -12.92
CA SER A 247 -2.62 -13.44 -12.44
C SER A 247 -3.27 -13.22 -11.09
N ILE A 248 -4.34 -13.95 -10.87
CA ILE A 248 -5.02 -14.00 -9.58
C ILE A 248 -4.29 -15.01 -8.69
N ASP A 249 -3.97 -14.62 -7.48
CA ASP A 249 -3.41 -15.50 -6.46
C ASP A 249 -4.50 -16.48 -5.99
N ALA A 250 -4.30 -17.77 -6.24
CA ALA A 250 -5.34 -18.78 -6.04
C ALA A 250 -5.85 -18.88 -4.58
N PRO A 251 -5.00 -18.77 -3.53
CA PRO A 251 -5.45 -18.81 -2.16
C PRO A 251 -6.29 -17.60 -1.73
N SER A 252 -5.93 -16.39 -2.17
CA SER A 252 -6.62 -15.15 -1.75
C SER A 252 -7.69 -14.69 -2.72
N GLY A 253 -7.65 -15.10 -3.99
CA GLY A 253 -8.53 -14.59 -5.05
C GLY A 253 -8.21 -13.16 -5.49
N GLU A 254 -7.08 -12.63 -5.08
CA GLU A 254 -6.66 -11.24 -5.30
C GLU A 254 -5.58 -11.13 -6.39
N VAL A 255 -5.48 -9.95 -6.96
CA VAL A 255 -4.36 -9.57 -7.84
C VAL A 255 -3.31 -8.85 -7.01
N VAL A 256 -2.07 -9.31 -7.09
CA VAL A 256 -0.95 -8.71 -6.36
C VAL A 256 -0.53 -7.40 -7.03
N VAL A 257 -0.60 -6.31 -6.29
CA VAL A 257 -0.10 -4.98 -6.67
C VAL A 257 1.11 -4.66 -5.81
N ARG A 258 2.20 -4.22 -6.43
CA ARG A 258 3.40 -3.77 -5.73
C ARG A 258 3.50 -2.26 -5.80
N ALA A 259 3.89 -1.64 -4.69
CA ALA A 259 4.11 -0.22 -4.62
C ALA A 259 5.45 0.09 -3.95
N ALA A 260 6.22 0.97 -4.56
CA ALA A 260 7.45 1.47 -3.97
C ALA A 260 7.14 2.29 -2.71
N LEU A 261 7.93 2.06 -1.69
CA LEU A 261 7.95 2.88 -0.48
C LEU A 261 9.04 3.95 -0.63
N PRO A 262 8.84 5.15 -0.10
CA PRO A 262 9.90 6.13 -0.01
C PRO A 262 10.99 5.67 0.98
N ASP A 263 12.24 6.12 0.78
CA ASP A 263 13.41 5.67 1.55
C ASP A 263 13.34 6.04 3.04
N ASP A 264 12.55 7.03 3.40
CA ASP A 264 12.28 7.48 4.77
C ASP A 264 11.10 6.78 5.44
N ALA A 265 10.51 5.78 4.79
CA ALA A 265 9.41 5.02 5.38
C ALA A 265 9.91 4.12 6.51
N GLU A 266 9.38 4.33 7.72
CA GLU A 266 9.73 3.59 8.93
C GLU A 266 8.96 2.27 9.08
N PHE A 267 8.78 1.52 7.98
CA PHE A 267 8.13 0.21 8.01
C PHE A 267 9.13 -0.92 8.22
N PHE A 268 8.68 -1.97 8.88
CA PHE A 268 9.46 -3.22 9.00
C PHE A 268 9.01 -4.24 7.95
N GLY A 269 9.95 -5.04 7.45
CA GLY A 269 9.61 -6.20 6.62
C GLY A 269 8.63 -7.14 7.35
N GLY A 270 7.57 -7.56 6.65
CA GLY A 270 6.50 -8.37 7.23
C GLY A 270 5.38 -7.58 7.92
N GLU A 271 5.49 -6.26 8.01
CA GLU A 271 4.46 -5.43 8.61
C GLU A 271 3.19 -5.38 7.76
N HIS A 272 2.03 -5.53 8.40
CA HIS A 272 0.73 -5.45 7.72
C HIS A 272 0.33 -4.02 7.43
N LEU A 273 -0.09 -3.79 6.19
CA LEU A 273 -0.48 -2.48 5.66
C LEU A 273 -1.92 -2.49 5.14
N ARG A 274 -2.57 -1.35 5.26
CA ARG A 274 -3.72 -0.97 4.45
C ARG A 274 -3.27 0.08 3.44
N GLY A 275 -3.52 -0.18 2.17
CA GLY A 275 -3.25 0.72 1.06
C GLY A 275 -4.54 1.28 0.47
N ARG A 276 -4.57 2.57 0.14
CA ARG A 276 -5.63 3.21 -0.62
C ARG A 276 -5.03 3.71 -1.93
N ILE A 277 -5.36 3.03 -3.04
CA ILE A 277 -4.83 3.31 -4.37
C ILE A 277 -5.77 4.28 -5.08
N VAL A 278 -5.27 5.40 -5.57
CA VAL A 278 -6.05 6.36 -6.35
C VAL A 278 -6.13 5.86 -7.80
N ILE A 279 -7.33 5.42 -8.22
CA ILE A 279 -7.54 4.87 -9.56
C ILE A 279 -8.00 5.91 -10.59
N ALA A 280 -8.73 6.92 -10.15
CA ALA A 280 -9.15 8.05 -10.98
C ALA A 280 -9.24 9.31 -10.12
N ARG A 281 -9.15 10.47 -10.76
CA ARG A 281 -9.38 11.78 -10.15
C ARG A 281 -10.03 12.70 -11.18
N HIS A 282 -11.11 13.37 -10.80
CA HIS A 282 -11.72 14.41 -11.62
C HIS A 282 -12.35 15.47 -10.74
N THR A 283 -12.63 16.63 -11.34
CA THR A 283 -13.32 17.73 -10.66
C THR A 283 -14.81 17.61 -10.92
N ALA A 284 -15.61 17.63 -9.86
CA ALA A 284 -17.05 17.55 -9.91
C ALA A 284 -17.67 18.36 -8.76
N LEU A 285 -18.99 18.61 -8.85
CA LEU A 285 -19.75 19.18 -7.74
C LEU A 285 -19.72 18.23 -6.56
N ALA A 286 -19.27 18.71 -5.42
CA ALA A 286 -19.17 17.97 -4.18
C ALA A 286 -19.97 18.61 -3.07
N VAL A 287 -20.64 17.77 -2.29
CA VAL A 287 -21.33 18.15 -1.06
C VAL A 287 -20.86 17.27 0.08
N LEU A 288 -21.08 17.70 1.33
CA LEU A 288 -20.89 16.82 2.48
C LEU A 288 -21.85 15.63 2.38
N GLN A 289 -21.39 14.45 2.72
CA GLN A 289 -22.18 13.21 2.62
C GLN A 289 -23.50 13.29 3.39
N ASP A 290 -23.50 14.01 4.54
CA ASP A 290 -24.70 14.23 5.37
C ASP A 290 -25.80 15.07 4.66
N ALA A 291 -25.46 15.79 3.59
CA ALA A 291 -26.44 16.56 2.82
C ALA A 291 -27.32 15.68 1.90
N VAL A 292 -26.87 14.46 1.59
CA VAL A 292 -27.56 13.56 0.68
C VAL A 292 -28.39 12.55 1.44
N LEU A 293 -29.66 12.46 1.14
CA LEU A 293 -30.62 11.58 1.77
C LEU A 293 -31.16 10.53 0.80
N PRO A 294 -31.32 9.27 1.25
CA PRO A 294 -32.03 8.28 0.47
C PRO A 294 -33.55 8.56 0.51
N ASP A 295 -34.18 8.60 -0.66
CA ASP A 295 -35.63 8.72 -0.79
C ASP A 295 -36.17 7.64 -1.75
N GLY A 296 -36.51 6.50 -1.17
CA GLY A 296 -36.91 5.31 -1.91
C GLY A 296 -35.77 4.74 -2.77
N LYS A 297 -35.81 4.92 -4.08
CA LYS A 297 -34.75 4.52 -5.03
C LYS A 297 -33.90 5.69 -5.50
N ALA A 298 -34.29 6.91 -5.17
CA ALA A 298 -33.58 8.13 -5.52
C ALA A 298 -32.69 8.61 -4.36
N GLN A 299 -31.74 9.46 -4.70
CA GLN A 299 -30.99 10.25 -3.72
C GLN A 299 -31.44 11.71 -3.87
N VAL A 300 -31.64 12.39 -2.74
CA VAL A 300 -32.12 13.78 -2.75
C VAL A 300 -31.24 14.63 -1.84
N LEU A 301 -31.18 15.91 -2.16
CA LEU A 301 -30.62 16.93 -1.27
C LEU A 301 -31.55 18.15 -1.29
N PHE A 302 -31.42 19.00 -0.27
CA PHE A 302 -32.15 20.23 -0.14
C PHE A 302 -31.22 21.42 -0.26
N THR A 303 -31.49 22.34 -1.18
CA THR A 303 -30.84 23.65 -1.21
C THR A 303 -31.71 24.68 -0.49
N VAL A 304 -31.08 25.75 0.02
CA VAL A 304 -31.77 26.87 0.64
C VAL A 304 -31.81 28.02 -0.35
N HIS A 305 -33.03 28.36 -0.82
CA HIS A 305 -33.26 29.51 -1.69
C HIS A 305 -34.33 30.44 -1.06
N GLU A 306 -34.00 31.71 -0.86
CA GLU A 306 -34.87 32.70 -0.24
C GLU A 306 -35.50 32.25 1.10
N GLY A 307 -34.75 31.52 1.92
CA GLY A 307 -35.21 31.03 3.23
C GLY A 307 -36.18 29.84 3.17
N LYS A 308 -36.24 29.14 2.02
CA LYS A 308 -37.04 27.94 1.81
C LYS A 308 -36.13 26.79 1.34
N ALA A 309 -36.49 25.57 1.73
CA ALA A 309 -35.88 24.36 1.24
C ALA A 309 -36.40 24.02 -0.15
N VAL A 310 -35.52 23.79 -1.11
CA VAL A 310 -35.81 23.31 -2.44
C VAL A 310 -35.24 21.91 -2.59
N ARG A 311 -36.13 20.95 -2.91
CA ARG A 311 -35.76 19.54 -3.07
C ARG A 311 -35.20 19.30 -4.47
N HIS A 312 -33.99 18.68 -4.52
CA HIS A 312 -33.38 18.26 -5.76
C HIS A 312 -33.11 16.74 -5.72
N GLU A 313 -33.48 16.08 -6.80
CA GLU A 313 -33.11 14.70 -7.05
C GLU A 313 -31.72 14.67 -7.69
N VAL A 314 -30.80 13.89 -7.10
CA VAL A 314 -29.40 13.85 -7.53
C VAL A 314 -28.92 12.43 -7.74
N MET A 315 -27.96 12.26 -8.63
CA MET A 315 -27.17 11.06 -8.75
C MET A 315 -25.87 11.25 -7.95
N VAL A 316 -25.54 10.24 -7.17
CA VAL A 316 -24.33 10.19 -6.35
C VAL A 316 -23.24 9.46 -7.13
N GLY A 317 -22.05 10.05 -7.18
CA GLY A 317 -20.87 9.48 -7.81
C GLY A 317 -19.81 9.06 -6.81
N ILE A 318 -18.58 9.58 -6.97
CA ILE A 318 -17.43 9.26 -6.12
C ILE A 318 -17.64 9.78 -4.70
N VAL A 319 -17.29 8.94 -3.72
CA VAL A 319 -17.17 9.32 -2.30
C VAL A 319 -15.69 9.46 -1.97
N ASP A 320 -15.28 10.63 -1.50
CA ASP A 320 -13.91 10.95 -1.11
C ASP A 320 -13.88 11.62 0.26
N GLY A 321 -13.59 10.85 1.30
CA GLY A 321 -13.68 11.27 2.70
C GLY A 321 -15.10 11.65 3.09
N ASP A 322 -15.29 12.88 3.56
CA ASP A 322 -16.59 13.42 4.01
C ASP A 322 -17.43 13.98 2.85
N HIS A 323 -16.89 14.01 1.64
CA HIS A 323 -17.53 14.59 0.48
C HIS A 323 -18.00 13.53 -0.49
N VAL A 324 -19.08 13.83 -1.16
CA VAL A 324 -19.68 12.99 -2.19
C VAL A 324 -19.95 13.80 -3.44
N GLU A 325 -19.61 13.21 -4.57
CA GLU A 325 -19.96 13.77 -5.88
C GLU A 325 -21.46 13.71 -6.09
N VAL A 326 -22.02 14.84 -6.52
CA VAL A 326 -23.43 14.94 -6.90
C VAL A 326 -23.56 15.49 -8.30
N SER A 327 -24.53 14.96 -9.03
CA SER A 327 -24.96 15.49 -10.33
C SER A 327 -26.48 15.47 -10.40
N GLY A 328 -27.08 16.56 -10.85
CA GLY A 328 -28.53 16.72 -10.93
C GLY A 328 -28.93 18.08 -11.45
N THR A 329 -30.20 18.21 -11.81
CA THR A 329 -30.73 19.46 -12.31
C THR A 329 -30.98 20.43 -11.16
N GLY A 330 -30.49 21.67 -11.26
CA GLY A 330 -30.78 22.74 -10.30
C GLY A 330 -29.82 22.77 -9.12
N VAL A 331 -28.67 22.07 -9.18
CA VAL A 331 -27.59 22.17 -8.21
C VAL A 331 -26.36 22.71 -8.93
N ALA A 332 -25.76 23.74 -8.39
CA ALA A 332 -24.60 24.42 -8.93
C ALA A 332 -23.57 24.73 -7.83
N ALA A 333 -22.32 24.95 -8.25
CA ALA A 333 -21.27 25.41 -7.31
C ALA A 333 -21.67 26.78 -6.71
N GLY A 334 -21.52 26.89 -5.39
CA GLY A 334 -21.96 28.06 -4.63
C GLY A 334 -23.35 27.95 -4.01
N ASP A 335 -24.16 26.97 -4.38
CA ASP A 335 -25.44 26.72 -3.71
C ASP A 335 -25.26 26.31 -2.27
N VAL A 336 -26.21 26.70 -1.42
CA VAL A 336 -26.22 26.36 0.02
C VAL A 336 -27.09 25.12 0.20
N VAL A 337 -26.50 24.01 0.64
CA VAL A 337 -27.21 22.74 0.91
C VAL A 337 -27.38 22.50 2.39
N VAL A 338 -28.46 21.83 2.76
CA VAL A 338 -28.75 21.46 4.15
C VAL A 338 -28.03 20.17 4.50
N THR A 339 -27.24 20.17 5.59
CA THR A 339 -26.50 19.02 6.09
C THR A 339 -27.12 18.39 7.34
N GLN A 340 -27.78 19.18 8.18
CA GLN A 340 -28.49 18.67 9.36
C GLN A 340 -29.90 19.25 9.42
N GLY A 341 -30.84 18.45 9.94
CA GLY A 341 -32.27 18.79 9.94
C GLY A 341 -32.97 18.49 8.62
N ASN A 342 -32.27 17.94 7.65
CA ASN A 342 -32.73 17.64 6.29
C ASN A 342 -33.80 16.54 6.25
N HIS A 343 -33.83 15.60 7.20
CA HIS A 343 -34.84 14.51 7.28
C HIS A 343 -36.27 15.00 7.52
N GLU A 344 -36.44 16.19 8.10
CA GLU A 344 -37.77 16.77 8.40
C GLU A 344 -38.25 17.74 7.32
N LEU A 345 -37.41 17.95 6.28
CA LEU A 345 -37.72 18.92 5.23
C LEU A 345 -38.65 18.34 4.17
N SER A 346 -39.52 19.22 3.70
CA SER A 346 -40.32 19.03 2.51
C SER A 346 -40.07 20.18 1.55
N ASP A 347 -40.33 19.98 0.27
CA ASP A 347 -40.15 21.01 -0.75
C ASP A 347 -40.98 22.27 -0.41
N GLY A 348 -40.33 23.44 -0.44
CA GLY A 348 -40.93 24.73 -0.12
C GLY A 348 -41.06 25.07 1.38
N LEU A 349 -40.62 24.17 2.31
CA LEU A 349 -40.67 24.42 3.75
C LEU A 349 -39.74 25.58 4.11
N ALA A 350 -40.24 26.51 4.98
CA ALA A 350 -39.41 27.58 5.49
C ALA A 350 -38.32 27.05 6.41
N VAL A 351 -37.07 27.47 6.18
CA VAL A 351 -35.93 27.08 6.95
C VAL A 351 -35.23 28.28 7.59
N ARG A 352 -34.65 28.04 8.76
CA ARG A 352 -33.78 28.98 9.43
C ARG A 352 -32.43 28.36 9.65
N THR A 353 -31.41 29.00 9.11
CA THR A 353 -30.03 28.55 9.31
C THR A 353 -29.61 28.85 10.75
N GLY A 354 -29.20 27.79 11.47
CA GLY A 354 -28.51 27.93 12.77
C GLY A 354 -27.08 28.41 12.57
N PRO A 355 -26.35 28.74 13.66
CA PRO A 355 -24.93 29.01 13.53
C PRO A 355 -24.23 27.79 12.96
N GLU A 356 -23.36 28.06 12.00
CA GLU A 356 -22.52 27.07 11.31
C GLU A 356 -21.85 26.18 12.34
N ALA A 357 -22.06 24.86 12.26
CA ALA A 357 -21.28 23.91 13.06
C ALA A 357 -19.84 23.96 12.51
N THR A 358 -18.96 24.64 13.22
CA THR A 358 -17.53 24.64 12.95
C THR A 358 -17.02 23.20 13.14
N PRO A 359 -16.25 22.63 12.19
CA PRO A 359 -15.74 21.26 12.21
C PRO A 359 -14.81 20.96 13.37
#